data_9042a56e89dccb98cd9236da4e52788b
#
_entry.id   9042a56e89dccb98cd9236da4e52788b
#
_cell.length_a   1.000
_cell.length_b   1.000
_cell.length_c   1.000
_cell.angle_alpha   90.00
_cell.angle_beta   90.00
_cell.angle_gamma   90.00
#
_symmetry.space_group_name_H-M   'P 1'
#
loop_
_entity.id
_entity.type
_entity.pdbx_description
1 polymer ?
#
loop_
_entity_poly.entity_id
_entity_poly.type
_entity_poly.pdbx_seq_one_letter_code
_entity_poly.pdbx_strand_id
1 'polypeptide(L)'
;MDPSRIFEEFPAPSYRGAQERALADIRDAFAAGSDVVLVRAPTGSGKSLLARAVAGCAATPAEVGPEEPIGAYYTTPQVSQLDDVAGDPLLDDLNVIRGKNNYRCILPGESETPVDQAPCAREREFDCQVKHRCPYFSDRAIAANRSVAAMTLAYFMQTAGSDVFGRRDVVVIDEAHGLGDWAEMYAQIELGPETIPPWNDVRPGVIDGLDDALEYAEYLTTICNRGLEGLRGNAELTPEEVQKRDRLTELRSDLKWFVEEYRDPESPTTWVVDQHGGEGSPVTIKPVNPERYLKHTVWDRGRKFVLLSATILNRDAFCANVGLDPANVSLVEVPHTFPVENRPLFDVTRGKMTYEHREETLPAVARTLVRVMAAHPDEKGLVHCHSYAIQDRLEELLVDLGVGTRLRAHDREDRDGQLQAWKRSDDPDVFLSVKMEEALDLEGDLCRWQLLCKAPYPNTRDSRVARRLEEGQWGWYYRTALRTVIQACGRVVRAPDDHGATYLADSSLLDLFERARTDTPGWFREQVDRLSEPDLPAFDPGRALGGSGDDAGRSRSRRTRTSGSRRSADDHPLSDVWGE
;
A
#
# COMPACT_ATOMS: atom_id res chain seq x y z
N MET A 1 -20.18 -9.44 19.04
CA MET A 1 -20.57 -8.22 18.29
C MET A 1 -22.08 -8.08 18.32
N ASP A 2 -22.56 -6.91 18.68
CA ASP A 2 -23.98 -6.54 18.60
C ASP A 2 -24.18 -5.48 17.49
N PRO A 3 -24.60 -5.89 16.29
CA PRO A 3 -24.76 -4.96 15.17
C PRO A 3 -25.90 -3.96 15.34
N SER A 4 -26.85 -4.18 16.30
CA SER A 4 -27.96 -3.26 16.53
C SER A 4 -27.49 -1.89 17.05
N ARG A 5 -26.30 -1.83 17.67
CA ARG A 5 -25.69 -0.63 18.24
C ARG A 5 -25.00 0.27 17.20
N ILE A 6 -24.90 -0.13 15.93
CA ILE A 6 -24.06 0.52 14.93
C ILE A 6 -24.35 2.02 14.75
N PHE A 7 -25.59 2.43 14.91
CA PHE A 7 -25.99 3.84 14.80
C PHE A 7 -25.61 4.66 16.04
N GLU A 8 -25.64 4.03 17.22
CA GLU A 8 -25.26 4.65 18.50
C GLU A 8 -23.73 4.82 18.57
N GLU A 9 -23.00 3.89 17.95
CA GLU A 9 -21.54 3.88 17.90
C GLU A 9 -20.95 4.77 16.79
N PHE A 10 -21.79 5.43 15.97
CA PHE A 10 -21.31 6.35 14.95
C PHE A 10 -20.75 7.63 15.57
N PRO A 11 -19.47 7.98 15.34
CA PRO A 11 -18.80 8.99 16.15
C PRO A 11 -19.17 10.44 15.80
N ALA A 12 -19.77 10.70 14.63
CA ALA A 12 -20.14 12.05 14.23
C ALA A 12 -21.58 12.40 14.63
N PRO A 13 -21.89 13.69 14.88
CA PRO A 13 -23.21 14.12 15.31
C PRO A 13 -24.29 14.02 14.22
N SER A 14 -23.91 13.83 12.96
CA SER A 14 -24.82 13.67 11.82
C SER A 14 -24.18 12.87 10.70
N TYR A 15 -25.00 12.20 9.90
CA TYR A 15 -24.58 11.45 8.74
C TYR A 15 -24.36 12.39 7.53
N ARG A 16 -23.43 12.01 6.66
CA ARG A 16 -23.18 12.69 5.37
C ARG A 16 -23.36 11.70 4.22
N GLY A 17 -23.93 12.20 3.12
CA GLY A 17 -24.11 11.38 1.92
C GLY A 17 -24.86 10.08 2.19
N ALA A 18 -24.25 8.94 1.91
CA ALA A 18 -24.85 7.62 2.03
C ALA A 18 -24.49 6.88 3.32
N GLN A 19 -23.89 7.52 4.33
CA GLN A 19 -23.37 6.87 5.54
C GLN A 19 -24.45 6.12 6.33
N GLU A 20 -25.63 6.75 6.54
CA GLU A 20 -26.73 6.11 7.30
C GLU A 20 -27.19 4.81 6.62
N ARG A 21 -27.34 4.85 5.29
CA ARG A 21 -27.71 3.67 4.51
C ARG A 21 -26.60 2.61 4.58
N ALA A 22 -25.34 3.00 4.44
CA ALA A 22 -24.22 2.08 4.53
C ALA A 22 -24.17 1.36 5.90
N LEU A 23 -24.40 2.09 6.99
CA LEU A 23 -24.49 1.50 8.34
C LEU A 23 -25.67 0.52 8.46
N ALA A 24 -26.83 0.85 7.88
CA ALA A 24 -27.97 -0.06 7.86
C ALA A 24 -27.66 -1.35 7.10
N ASP A 25 -27.07 -1.23 5.90
CA ASP A 25 -26.71 -2.38 5.07
C ASP A 25 -25.62 -3.26 5.76
N ILE A 26 -24.63 -2.67 6.45
CA ILE A 26 -23.62 -3.39 7.24
C ILE A 26 -24.27 -4.11 8.43
N ARG A 27 -25.15 -3.44 9.18
CA ARG A 27 -25.92 -4.04 10.28
C ARG A 27 -26.69 -5.26 9.81
N ASP A 28 -27.43 -5.11 8.72
CA ASP A 28 -28.30 -6.16 8.19
C ASP A 28 -27.51 -7.36 7.67
N ALA A 29 -26.33 -7.13 7.06
CA ALA A 29 -25.41 -8.18 6.66
C ALA A 29 -24.91 -9.02 7.85
N PHE A 30 -24.47 -8.37 8.94
CA PHE A 30 -24.07 -9.09 10.15
C PHE A 30 -25.24 -9.78 10.86
N ALA A 31 -26.41 -9.15 10.91
CA ALA A 31 -27.62 -9.73 11.47
C ALA A 31 -28.11 -10.96 10.67
N ALA A 32 -27.86 -10.99 9.36
CA ALA A 32 -28.12 -12.15 8.50
C ALA A 32 -27.12 -13.30 8.68
N GLY A 33 -26.07 -13.12 9.48
CA GLY A 33 -25.11 -14.17 9.83
C GLY A 33 -23.75 -14.11 9.14
N SER A 34 -23.48 -13.09 8.29
CA SER A 34 -22.16 -12.95 7.65
C SER A 34 -21.04 -12.87 8.68
N ASP A 35 -19.93 -13.54 8.41
CA ASP A 35 -18.71 -13.43 9.22
C ASP A 35 -17.83 -12.27 8.73
N VAL A 36 -17.90 -11.97 7.44
CA VAL A 36 -17.13 -10.92 6.79
C VAL A 36 -18.06 -10.00 6.00
N VAL A 37 -17.92 -8.70 6.18
CA VAL A 37 -18.61 -7.68 5.38
C VAL A 37 -17.58 -6.87 4.61
N LEU A 38 -17.63 -6.96 3.30
CA LEU A 38 -16.87 -6.11 2.39
C LEU A 38 -17.65 -4.81 2.17
N VAL A 39 -17.01 -3.67 2.38
CA VAL A 39 -17.63 -2.36 2.18
C VAL A 39 -16.91 -1.66 1.02
N ARG A 40 -17.54 -1.67 -0.15
CA ARG A 40 -17.07 -0.92 -1.31
C ARG A 40 -17.52 0.53 -1.18
N ALA A 41 -16.65 1.38 -0.69
CA ALA A 41 -16.96 2.77 -0.41
C ALA A 41 -15.99 3.69 -1.14
N PRO A 42 -16.48 4.61 -2.01
CA PRO A 42 -15.63 5.53 -2.75
C PRO A 42 -14.86 6.47 -1.82
N THR A 43 -13.83 7.12 -2.35
CA THR A 43 -13.09 8.15 -1.63
C THR A 43 -14.04 9.28 -1.19
N GLY A 44 -13.81 9.85 0.00
CA GLY A 44 -14.66 10.91 0.55
C GLY A 44 -15.99 10.44 1.17
N SER A 45 -16.30 9.13 1.16
CA SER A 45 -17.52 8.59 1.78
C SER A 45 -17.49 8.54 3.31
N GLY A 46 -16.31 8.80 3.93
CA GLY A 46 -16.14 8.70 5.39
C GLY A 46 -15.97 7.28 5.89
N LYS A 47 -15.20 6.46 5.18
CA LYS A 47 -14.87 5.05 5.53
C LYS A 47 -14.43 4.90 6.98
N SER A 48 -13.57 5.79 7.48
CA SER A 48 -13.04 5.72 8.85
C SER A 48 -14.14 5.82 9.92
N LEU A 49 -15.17 6.66 9.69
CA LEU A 49 -16.31 6.79 10.62
C LEU A 49 -17.21 5.55 10.58
N LEU A 50 -17.44 4.96 9.39
CA LEU A 50 -18.16 3.69 9.26
C LEU A 50 -17.40 2.57 9.97
N ALA A 51 -16.10 2.51 9.77
CA ALA A 51 -15.19 1.56 10.39
C ALA A 51 -15.20 1.66 11.93
N ARG A 52 -15.13 2.91 12.45
CA ARG A 52 -15.22 3.15 13.91
C ARG A 52 -16.57 2.70 14.48
N ALA A 53 -17.68 2.98 13.80
CA ALA A 53 -19.01 2.54 14.24
C ALA A 53 -19.08 1.01 14.36
N VAL A 54 -18.54 0.27 13.38
CA VAL A 54 -18.49 -1.20 13.44
C VAL A 54 -17.59 -1.68 14.56
N ALA A 55 -16.40 -1.07 14.76
CA ALA A 55 -15.49 -1.42 15.84
C ALA A 55 -16.15 -1.24 17.23
N GLY A 56 -16.98 -0.21 17.41
CA GLY A 56 -17.74 0.04 18.62
C GLY A 56 -18.81 -1.00 18.93
N CYS A 57 -19.27 -1.74 17.93
CA CYS A 57 -20.22 -2.85 18.12
C CYS A 57 -19.59 -4.12 18.69
N ALA A 58 -18.28 -4.15 18.92
CA ALA A 58 -17.59 -5.31 19.48
C ALA A 58 -18.09 -5.63 20.90
N ALA A 59 -18.11 -6.91 21.23
CA ALA A 59 -18.53 -7.38 22.56
C ALA A 59 -17.61 -6.84 23.66
N THR A 60 -18.21 -6.54 24.81
CA THR A 60 -17.52 -6.09 26.01
C THR A 60 -17.45 -7.22 27.05
N PRO A 61 -16.54 -7.13 28.05
CA PRO A 61 -16.45 -8.15 29.10
C PRO A 61 -17.74 -8.34 29.90
N ALA A 62 -18.64 -7.35 29.92
CA ALA A 62 -19.92 -7.42 30.61
C ALA A 62 -21.00 -8.22 29.84
N GLU A 63 -20.83 -8.38 28.54
CA GLU A 63 -21.80 -8.96 27.62
C GLU A 63 -21.54 -10.45 27.32
N VAL A 64 -20.30 -10.92 27.52
CA VAL A 64 -19.88 -12.28 27.12
C VAL A 64 -19.08 -12.99 28.23
N GLY A 65 -18.94 -14.31 28.09
CA GLY A 65 -18.14 -15.12 29.01
C GLY A 65 -16.63 -14.84 28.92
N PRO A 66 -15.85 -15.29 29.91
CA PRO A 66 -14.43 -14.95 30.04
C PRO A 66 -13.52 -15.53 28.93
N GLU A 67 -13.99 -16.52 28.19
CA GLU A 67 -13.25 -17.15 27.08
C GLU A 67 -13.64 -16.59 25.71
N GLU A 68 -14.70 -15.77 25.66
CA GLU A 68 -15.18 -15.20 24.41
C GLU A 68 -14.30 -13.98 24.00
N PRO A 69 -14.01 -13.82 22.69
CA PRO A 69 -13.26 -12.68 22.21
C PRO A 69 -14.04 -11.38 22.38
N ILE A 70 -13.36 -10.37 22.88
CA ILE A 70 -13.91 -9.04 23.15
C ILE A 70 -13.12 -7.94 22.41
N GLY A 71 -13.74 -6.78 22.23
CA GLY A 71 -13.11 -5.60 21.64
C GLY A 71 -12.81 -5.76 20.16
N ALA A 72 -12.16 -4.75 19.60
CA ALA A 72 -11.87 -4.69 18.18
C ALA A 72 -10.41 -4.34 17.87
N TYR A 73 -9.95 -4.76 16.70
CA TYR A 73 -8.78 -4.20 16.01
C TYR A 73 -9.23 -3.25 14.91
N TYR A 74 -8.55 -2.14 14.79
CA TYR A 74 -8.66 -1.22 13.65
C TYR A 74 -7.30 -1.17 12.94
N THR A 75 -7.24 -1.55 11.67
CA THR A 75 -5.97 -1.60 10.94
C THR A 75 -5.97 -0.65 9.74
N THR A 76 -4.83 0.02 9.54
CA THR A 76 -4.54 0.87 8.37
C THR A 76 -3.31 0.34 7.64
N PRO A 77 -3.17 0.56 6.33
CA PRO A 77 -1.98 0.12 5.58
C PRO A 77 -0.68 0.77 6.08
N GLN A 78 -0.70 2.08 6.33
CA GLN A 78 0.51 2.89 6.56
C GLN A 78 0.46 3.65 7.89
N VAL A 79 1.66 3.99 8.41
CA VAL A 79 1.80 4.78 9.65
C VAL A 79 1.20 6.19 9.48
N SER A 80 1.35 6.83 8.31
CA SER A 80 0.75 8.15 8.06
C SER A 80 -0.77 8.14 8.19
N GLN A 81 -1.45 7.12 7.67
CA GLN A 81 -2.91 6.96 7.84
C GLN A 81 -3.30 6.66 9.29
N LEU A 82 -2.44 5.94 10.01
CA LEU A 82 -2.63 5.71 11.45
C LEU A 82 -2.43 7.01 12.25
N ASP A 83 -1.54 7.90 11.80
CA ASP A 83 -1.35 9.23 12.38
C ASP A 83 -2.55 10.14 12.10
N ASP A 84 -3.14 10.06 10.90
CA ASP A 84 -4.39 10.76 10.57
C ASP A 84 -5.54 10.30 11.48
N VAL A 85 -5.67 8.99 11.71
CA VAL A 85 -6.64 8.43 12.67
C VAL A 85 -6.38 8.96 14.09
N ALA A 86 -5.12 8.98 14.53
CA ALA A 86 -4.75 9.49 15.87
C ALA A 86 -4.99 10.98 16.02
N GLY A 87 -4.98 11.74 14.93
CA GLY A 87 -5.22 13.19 14.90
C GLY A 87 -6.69 13.59 14.75
N ASP A 88 -7.58 12.67 14.40
CA ASP A 88 -9.01 12.97 14.21
C ASP A 88 -9.77 12.97 15.55
N PRO A 89 -10.35 14.10 15.98
CA PRO A 89 -11.12 14.18 17.21
C PRO A 89 -12.34 13.25 17.27
N LEU A 90 -12.85 12.79 16.13
CA LEU A 90 -13.96 11.83 16.08
C LEU A 90 -13.50 10.38 16.28
N LEU A 91 -12.19 10.14 16.33
CA LEU A 91 -11.56 8.82 16.47
C LEU A 91 -10.61 8.76 17.69
N ASP A 92 -10.72 9.69 18.63
CA ASP A 92 -9.82 9.85 19.78
C ASP A 92 -9.88 8.68 20.79
N ASP A 93 -10.91 7.85 20.72
CA ASP A 93 -11.06 6.64 21.50
C ASP A 93 -10.32 5.41 20.94
N LEU A 94 -9.78 5.51 19.74
CA LEU A 94 -8.93 4.49 19.13
C LEU A 94 -7.53 4.51 19.77
N ASN A 95 -7.16 3.40 20.40
CA ASN A 95 -5.89 3.31 21.11
C ASN A 95 -4.78 2.89 20.16
N VAL A 96 -4.00 3.85 19.70
CA VAL A 96 -2.98 3.68 18.66
C VAL A 96 -1.72 3.04 19.22
N ILE A 97 -1.21 2.01 18.53
CA ILE A 97 0.11 1.41 18.76
C ILE A 97 0.89 1.32 17.44
N ARG A 98 2.17 1.65 17.47
CA ARG A 98 3.11 1.56 16.33
C ARG A 98 4.20 0.53 16.60
N GLY A 99 4.98 0.19 15.60
CA GLY A 99 6.18 -0.63 15.75
C GLY A 99 7.22 0.03 16.67
N LYS A 100 8.06 -0.77 17.33
CA LYS A 100 9.09 -0.29 18.28
C LYS A 100 10.03 0.76 17.71
N ASN A 101 10.35 0.67 16.42
CA ASN A 101 11.20 1.62 15.70
C ASN A 101 10.62 3.04 15.62
N ASN A 102 9.32 3.20 15.82
CA ASN A 102 8.64 4.51 15.84
C ASN A 102 8.69 5.19 17.22
N TYR A 103 9.30 4.57 18.22
CA TYR A 103 9.43 5.10 19.57
C TYR A 103 10.89 5.31 19.96
N ARG A 104 11.17 6.38 20.71
CA ARG A 104 12.50 6.63 21.25
C ARG A 104 12.60 6.12 22.69
N CYS A 105 13.79 5.61 23.06
CA CYS A 105 14.08 5.18 24.42
C CYS A 105 14.11 6.41 25.36
N ILE A 106 13.61 6.24 26.58
CA ILE A 106 13.61 7.31 27.60
C ILE A 106 14.65 7.10 28.71
N LEU A 107 15.54 6.12 28.55
CA LEU A 107 16.66 5.95 29.46
C LEU A 107 17.67 7.08 29.29
N PRO A 108 18.26 7.59 30.38
CA PRO A 108 19.36 8.56 30.31
C PRO A 108 20.51 8.01 29.46
N GLY A 109 20.93 8.78 28.46
CA GLY A 109 21.99 8.38 27.52
C GLY A 109 21.50 7.60 26.27
N GLU A 110 20.22 7.23 26.21
CA GLU A 110 19.64 6.46 25.09
C GLU A 110 18.50 7.22 24.37
N SER A 111 18.33 8.52 24.59
CA SER A 111 17.18 9.30 24.09
C SER A 111 17.07 9.34 22.57
N GLU A 112 18.15 9.16 21.83
CA GLU A 112 18.18 9.08 20.37
C GLU A 112 18.01 7.66 19.85
N THR A 113 18.09 6.65 20.73
CA THR A 113 18.02 5.23 20.35
C THR A 113 16.57 4.80 20.16
N PRO A 114 16.20 4.19 19.02
CA PRO A 114 14.88 3.54 18.84
C PRO A 114 14.70 2.41 19.85
N VAL A 115 13.44 2.16 20.26
CA VAL A 115 13.13 1.14 21.28
C VAL A 115 13.48 -0.28 20.85
N ASP A 116 13.47 -0.57 19.58
CA ASP A 116 13.90 -1.87 19.00
C ASP A 116 15.41 -2.10 19.09
N GLN A 117 16.20 -1.02 19.33
CA GLN A 117 17.66 -1.06 19.50
C GLN A 117 18.10 -0.66 20.91
N ALA A 118 17.16 -0.40 21.81
CA ALA A 118 17.44 0.03 23.18
C ALA A 118 18.04 -1.11 24.05
N PRO A 119 18.62 -0.80 25.24
CA PRO A 119 19.19 -1.82 26.12
C PRO A 119 18.27 -3.00 26.42
N CYS A 120 16.97 -2.78 26.56
CA CYS A 120 15.98 -3.83 26.77
C CYS A 120 15.81 -4.79 25.55
N ALA A 121 16.31 -4.43 24.37
CA ALA A 121 16.38 -5.31 23.22
C ALA A 121 17.77 -5.95 23.07
N ARG A 122 18.81 -5.30 23.56
CA ARG A 122 20.22 -5.75 23.48
C ARG A 122 20.55 -6.77 24.55
N GLU A 123 20.10 -6.55 25.80
CA GLU A 123 20.45 -7.36 26.96
C GLU A 123 19.30 -8.31 27.33
N ARG A 124 19.60 -9.59 27.45
CA ARG A 124 18.60 -10.64 27.65
C ARG A 124 17.83 -10.53 28.95
N GLU A 125 18.47 -10.05 30.02
CA GLU A 125 17.91 -9.93 31.38
C GLU A 125 17.86 -8.47 31.84
N PHE A 126 17.85 -7.50 30.92
CA PHE A 126 17.83 -6.08 31.25
C PHE A 126 16.56 -5.70 32.00
N ASP A 127 16.71 -5.33 33.27
CA ASP A 127 15.63 -4.77 34.08
C ASP A 127 15.48 -3.28 33.84
N CYS A 128 14.62 -2.92 32.92
CA CYS A 128 14.40 -1.53 32.56
C CYS A 128 13.58 -0.80 33.64
N GLN A 129 14.26 -0.01 34.48
CA GLN A 129 13.64 0.75 35.57
C GLN A 129 12.59 1.77 35.10
N VAL A 130 12.65 2.21 33.83
CA VAL A 130 11.70 3.16 33.24
C VAL A 130 10.65 2.47 32.35
N LYS A 131 10.57 1.15 32.31
CA LYS A 131 9.66 0.38 31.46
C LYS A 131 8.19 0.81 31.64
N HIS A 132 7.79 1.11 32.88
CA HIS A 132 6.44 1.58 33.21
C HIS A 132 6.11 2.98 32.65
N ARG A 133 7.11 3.74 32.23
CA ARG A 133 6.99 5.07 31.60
C ARG A 133 7.40 5.08 30.14
N CYS A 134 7.90 3.95 29.62
CA CYS A 134 8.29 3.83 28.22
C CYS A 134 7.08 4.02 27.31
N PRO A 135 7.12 4.97 26.36
CA PRO A 135 5.97 5.24 25.47
C PRO A 135 5.48 3.99 24.76
N TYR A 136 6.39 3.18 24.18
CA TYR A 136 6.03 1.95 23.50
C TYR A 136 5.30 0.95 24.42
N PHE A 137 5.85 0.67 25.61
CA PHE A 137 5.22 -0.30 26.52
C PHE A 137 3.93 0.22 27.13
N SER A 138 3.80 1.55 27.31
CA SER A 138 2.55 2.19 27.72
C SER A 138 1.47 2.02 26.65
N ASP A 139 1.74 2.45 25.41
CA ASP A 139 0.78 2.35 24.31
C ASP A 139 0.40 0.89 24.04
N ARG A 140 1.38 -0.03 24.09
CA ARG A 140 1.12 -1.48 23.94
C ARG A 140 0.19 -2.01 25.02
N ALA A 141 0.40 -1.61 26.27
CA ALA A 141 -0.46 -2.04 27.38
C ALA A 141 -1.87 -1.45 27.26
N ILE A 142 -1.97 -0.19 26.84
CA ILE A 142 -3.25 0.47 26.58
C ILE A 142 -3.98 -0.25 25.44
N ALA A 143 -3.34 -0.42 24.27
CA ALA A 143 -3.93 -1.07 23.12
C ALA A 143 -4.36 -2.52 23.40
N ALA A 144 -3.59 -3.26 24.23
CA ALA A 144 -3.94 -4.63 24.61
C ALA A 144 -5.19 -4.73 25.50
N ASN A 145 -5.42 -3.72 26.38
CA ASN A 145 -6.45 -3.78 27.43
C ASN A 145 -7.69 -2.91 27.14
N ARG A 146 -7.67 -2.08 26.09
CA ARG A 146 -8.80 -1.24 25.72
C ARG A 146 -9.67 -1.91 24.66
N SER A 147 -10.90 -1.39 24.53
CA SER A 147 -11.93 -1.95 23.64
C SER A 147 -11.50 -1.93 22.17
N VAL A 148 -10.84 -0.88 21.71
CA VAL A 148 -10.35 -0.79 20.34
C VAL A 148 -8.86 -0.49 20.32
N ALA A 149 -8.08 -1.34 19.63
CA ALA A 149 -6.67 -1.12 19.36
C ALA A 149 -6.47 -0.78 17.88
N ALA A 150 -5.88 0.37 17.59
CA ALA A 150 -5.55 0.81 16.24
C ALA A 150 -4.06 0.61 15.95
N MET A 151 -3.75 0.01 14.79
CA MET A 151 -2.37 -0.31 14.39
C MET A 151 -2.25 -0.43 12.88
N THR A 152 -1.01 -0.45 12.37
CA THR A 152 -0.83 -0.77 10.95
C THR A 152 -1.13 -2.25 10.68
N LEU A 153 -1.56 -2.55 9.46
CA LEU A 153 -1.79 -3.94 9.03
C LEU A 153 -0.52 -4.79 9.17
N ALA A 154 0.65 -4.22 8.86
CA ALA A 154 1.94 -4.84 9.09
C ALA A 154 2.15 -5.27 10.54
N TYR A 155 1.95 -4.34 11.49
CA TYR A 155 2.10 -4.62 12.92
C TYR A 155 1.08 -5.66 13.40
N PHE A 156 -0.15 -5.57 12.88
CA PHE A 156 -1.20 -6.56 13.15
C PHE A 156 -0.76 -7.97 12.72
N MET A 157 -0.29 -8.13 11.47
CA MET A 157 0.15 -9.44 10.94
C MET A 157 1.37 -9.98 11.68
N GLN A 158 2.39 -9.14 11.91
CA GLN A 158 3.63 -9.53 12.62
C GLN A 158 3.43 -9.89 14.09
N THR A 159 2.36 -9.38 14.73
CA THR A 159 2.03 -9.74 16.11
C THR A 159 1.11 -10.97 16.23
N ALA A 160 0.84 -11.67 15.14
CA ALA A 160 0.17 -12.95 15.18
C ALA A 160 1.00 -13.95 16.02
N GLY A 161 0.34 -14.71 16.89
CA GLY A 161 1.01 -15.59 17.84
C GLY A 161 1.65 -14.89 19.06
N SER A 162 1.48 -13.58 19.21
CA SER A 162 1.91 -12.83 20.40
C SER A 162 0.94 -13.07 21.56
N ASP A 163 1.47 -13.35 22.75
CA ASP A 163 0.68 -13.47 23.99
C ASP A 163 -0.02 -12.15 24.40
N VAL A 164 0.33 -11.02 23.76
CA VAL A 164 -0.19 -9.69 24.11
C VAL A 164 -1.44 -9.33 23.32
N PHE A 165 -1.45 -9.69 22.03
CA PHE A 165 -2.51 -9.35 21.10
C PHE A 165 -3.24 -10.63 20.66
N GLY A 166 -4.19 -11.06 21.46
CA GLY A 166 -5.00 -12.25 21.19
C GLY A 166 -6.10 -12.03 20.16
N ARG A 167 -6.99 -13.01 20.04
CA ARG A 167 -8.16 -12.94 19.18
C ARG A 167 -9.16 -11.91 19.72
N ARG A 168 -9.72 -11.08 18.83
CA ARG A 168 -10.78 -10.12 19.18
C ARG A 168 -12.11 -10.43 18.50
N ASP A 169 -13.15 -9.79 18.98
CA ASP A 169 -14.51 -9.99 18.45
C ASP A 169 -14.67 -9.40 17.05
N VAL A 170 -14.11 -8.20 16.80
CA VAL A 170 -14.21 -7.49 15.53
C VAL A 170 -12.82 -7.13 15.02
N VAL A 171 -12.59 -7.29 13.73
CA VAL A 171 -11.40 -6.79 13.03
C VAL A 171 -11.84 -5.90 11.88
N VAL A 172 -11.37 -4.66 11.91
CA VAL A 172 -11.54 -3.68 10.83
C VAL A 172 -10.25 -3.63 10.01
N ILE A 173 -10.37 -3.79 8.70
CA ILE A 173 -9.24 -3.63 7.77
C ILE A 173 -9.59 -2.52 6.78
N ASP A 174 -8.94 -1.37 6.96
CA ASP A 174 -9.07 -0.27 6.00
C ASP A 174 -8.14 -0.48 4.80
N GLU A 175 -8.54 0.05 3.64
CA GLU A 175 -7.90 -0.16 2.34
C GLU A 175 -7.60 -1.64 2.04
N ALA A 176 -8.57 -2.50 2.38
CA ALA A 176 -8.44 -3.96 2.32
C ALA A 176 -8.20 -4.54 0.92
N HIS A 177 -8.36 -3.75 -0.14
CA HIS A 177 -8.08 -4.17 -1.51
C HIS A 177 -6.65 -4.68 -1.72
N GLY A 178 -5.68 -4.16 -0.94
CA GLY A 178 -4.29 -4.56 -0.96
C GLY A 178 -3.95 -5.75 -0.06
N LEU A 179 -4.92 -6.35 0.65
CA LEU A 179 -4.65 -7.40 1.65
C LEU A 179 -3.89 -8.60 1.07
N GLY A 180 -4.24 -9.04 -0.14
CA GLY A 180 -3.53 -10.11 -0.84
C GLY A 180 -2.09 -9.71 -1.18
N ASP A 181 -1.89 -8.50 -1.71
CA ASP A 181 -0.57 -7.99 -2.11
C ASP A 181 0.35 -7.84 -0.88
N TRP A 182 -0.18 -7.32 0.24
CA TRP A 182 0.54 -7.25 1.51
C TRP A 182 0.93 -8.65 2.03
N ALA A 183 0.01 -9.61 1.97
CA ALA A 183 0.28 -10.97 2.39
C ALA A 183 1.34 -11.64 1.50
N GLU A 184 1.28 -11.45 0.19
CA GLU A 184 2.29 -11.95 -0.75
C GLU A 184 3.67 -11.35 -0.48
N MET A 185 3.74 -10.07 -0.11
CA MET A 185 4.98 -9.38 0.23
C MET A 185 5.57 -9.92 1.55
N TYR A 186 4.76 -10.06 2.60
CA TYR A 186 5.24 -10.57 3.89
C TYR A 186 5.52 -12.07 3.90
N ALA A 187 4.86 -12.83 3.04
CA ALA A 187 5.10 -14.26 2.88
C ALA A 187 6.25 -14.59 1.91
N GLN A 188 6.81 -13.59 1.23
CA GLN A 188 7.98 -13.71 0.37
C GLN A 188 9.25 -13.89 1.21
N ILE A 189 10.14 -14.77 0.78
CA ILE A 189 11.40 -15.06 1.45
C ILE A 189 12.55 -14.58 0.56
N GLU A 190 13.24 -13.56 1.01
CA GLU A 190 14.40 -12.98 0.31
C GLU A 190 15.70 -13.55 0.89
N LEU A 191 16.49 -14.20 0.05
CA LEU A 191 17.74 -14.85 0.39
C LEU A 191 18.90 -14.12 -0.30
N GLY A 192 19.51 -13.19 0.41
CA GLY A 192 20.54 -12.32 -0.15
C GLY A 192 21.48 -11.73 0.91
N PRO A 193 22.40 -10.84 0.52
CA PRO A 193 23.37 -10.23 1.41
C PRO A 193 22.73 -9.39 2.52
N GLU A 194 21.56 -8.83 2.28
CA GLU A 194 20.82 -8.00 3.26
C GLU A 194 20.12 -8.85 4.33
N THR A 195 19.68 -10.06 3.98
CA THR A 195 18.90 -10.93 4.86
C THR A 195 19.77 -11.98 5.57
N ILE A 196 20.89 -12.40 4.96
CA ILE A 196 21.75 -13.46 5.49
C ILE A 196 23.13 -12.88 5.85
N PRO A 197 23.43 -12.63 7.14
CA PRO A 197 24.70 -12.02 7.56
C PRO A 197 25.97 -12.69 7.05
N PRO A 198 26.09 -14.04 6.96
CA PRO A 198 27.26 -14.68 6.38
C PRO A 198 27.12 -14.99 4.88
N TRP A 199 26.50 -14.08 4.10
CA TRP A 199 26.16 -14.34 2.68
C TRP A 199 27.32 -14.95 1.87
N ASN A 200 28.53 -14.44 2.02
CA ASN A 200 29.68 -14.94 1.26
C ASN A 200 30.01 -16.41 1.53
N ASP A 201 29.62 -16.92 2.70
CA ASP A 201 29.92 -18.31 3.14
C ASP A 201 28.80 -19.29 2.75
N VAL A 202 27.64 -18.77 2.36
CA VAL A 202 26.42 -19.56 2.14
C VAL A 202 25.74 -19.29 0.79
N ARG A 203 26.44 -18.65 -0.15
CA ARG A 203 25.90 -18.35 -1.49
C ARG A 203 25.31 -19.59 -2.15
N PRO A 204 24.14 -19.49 -2.78
CA PRO A 204 23.52 -20.63 -3.46
C PRO A 204 24.30 -21.01 -4.73
N GLY A 205 24.16 -22.26 -5.15
CA GLY A 205 24.43 -22.66 -6.53
C GLY A 205 23.39 -22.07 -7.49
N VAL A 206 23.28 -22.64 -8.67
CA VAL A 206 22.18 -22.37 -9.59
C VAL A 206 20.91 -22.99 -8.99
N ILE A 207 19.84 -22.22 -8.88
CA ILE A 207 18.52 -22.66 -8.44
C ILE A 207 17.61 -22.72 -9.67
N ASP A 208 17.42 -23.91 -10.19
CA ASP A 208 16.62 -24.13 -11.42
C ASP A 208 15.12 -24.37 -11.11
N GLY A 209 14.77 -24.56 -9.84
CA GLY A 209 13.39 -24.84 -9.46
C GLY A 209 13.16 -24.92 -7.96
N LEU A 210 11.94 -25.31 -7.59
CA LEU A 210 11.52 -25.36 -6.19
C LEU A 210 12.20 -26.46 -5.39
N ASP A 211 12.61 -27.56 -6.00
CA ASP A 211 13.34 -28.62 -5.31
C ASP A 211 14.73 -28.16 -4.89
N ASP A 212 15.45 -27.43 -5.75
CA ASP A 212 16.73 -26.81 -5.41
C ASP A 212 16.55 -25.74 -4.32
N ALA A 213 15.47 -24.95 -4.43
CA ALA A 213 15.13 -23.96 -3.41
C ALA A 213 14.82 -24.61 -2.05
N LEU A 214 14.16 -25.77 -2.03
CA LEU A 214 13.90 -26.56 -0.82
C LEU A 214 15.20 -27.00 -0.15
N GLU A 215 16.13 -27.63 -0.91
CA GLU A 215 17.42 -28.06 -0.39
C GLU A 215 18.21 -26.88 0.19
N TYR A 216 18.21 -25.75 -0.50
CA TYR A 216 18.89 -24.54 -0.04
C TYR A 216 18.24 -23.96 1.22
N ALA A 217 16.91 -23.94 1.32
CA ALA A 217 16.17 -23.50 2.50
C ALA A 217 16.46 -24.36 3.74
N GLU A 218 16.57 -25.67 3.58
CA GLU A 218 16.93 -26.59 4.67
C GLU A 218 18.38 -26.40 5.14
N TYR A 219 19.30 -26.20 4.19
CA TYR A 219 20.68 -25.85 4.50
C TYR A 219 20.76 -24.55 5.30
N LEU A 220 20.11 -23.49 4.83
CA LEU A 220 20.07 -22.19 5.52
C LEU A 220 19.41 -22.27 6.90
N THR A 221 18.37 -23.07 7.06
CA THR A 221 17.75 -23.32 8.37
C THR A 221 18.77 -23.87 9.37
N THR A 222 19.65 -24.76 8.92
CA THR A 222 20.75 -25.29 9.74
C THR A 222 21.76 -24.19 10.11
N ILE A 223 22.10 -23.31 9.17
CA ILE A 223 22.99 -22.16 9.41
C ILE A 223 22.37 -21.18 10.41
N CYS A 224 21.09 -20.84 10.24
CA CYS A 224 20.35 -19.97 11.18
C CYS A 224 20.37 -20.54 12.61
N ASN A 225 20.14 -21.85 12.77
CA ASN A 225 20.18 -22.49 14.08
C ASN A 225 21.58 -22.37 14.73
N ARG A 226 22.66 -22.64 13.99
CA ARG A 226 24.03 -22.47 14.49
C ARG A 226 24.33 -21.01 14.88
N GLY A 227 23.93 -20.05 14.05
CA GLY A 227 24.09 -18.62 14.33
C GLY A 227 23.37 -18.18 15.61
N LEU A 228 22.13 -18.63 15.79
CA LEU A 228 21.34 -18.35 16.99
C LEU A 228 21.91 -19.03 18.26
N GLU A 229 22.42 -20.25 18.14
CA GLU A 229 23.10 -20.94 19.25
C GLU A 229 24.36 -20.19 19.69
N GLY A 230 25.17 -19.69 18.73
CA GLY A 230 26.34 -18.88 19.04
C GLY A 230 26.03 -17.59 19.81
N LEU A 231 24.86 -16.98 19.54
CA LEU A 231 24.42 -15.76 20.24
C LEU A 231 23.81 -16.04 21.62
N ARG A 232 23.30 -17.25 21.88
CA ARG A 232 22.68 -17.61 23.16
C ARG A 232 23.65 -17.60 24.35
N GLY A 233 24.95 -17.75 24.10
CA GLY A 233 25.96 -17.74 25.14
C GLY A 233 26.32 -16.35 25.66
N ASN A 234 25.96 -15.29 24.97
CA ASN A 234 26.29 -13.91 25.31
C ASN A 234 25.26 -13.36 26.32
N ALA A 235 25.74 -12.84 27.45
CA ALA A 235 24.89 -12.21 28.47
C ALA A 235 24.34 -10.87 27.97
N GLU A 236 25.16 -10.14 27.19
CA GLU A 236 24.82 -8.86 26.56
C GLU A 236 25.14 -8.96 25.07
N LEU A 237 24.23 -8.48 24.22
CA LEU A 237 24.39 -8.40 22.78
C LEU A 237 24.67 -6.94 22.38
N THR A 238 25.56 -6.74 21.44
CA THR A 238 25.70 -5.44 20.77
C THR A 238 24.46 -5.15 19.91
N PRO A 239 24.20 -3.88 19.53
CA PRO A 239 23.09 -3.55 18.62
C PRO A 239 23.11 -4.36 17.32
N GLU A 240 24.30 -4.61 16.76
CA GLU A 240 24.49 -5.42 15.55
C GLU A 240 24.15 -6.90 15.79
N GLU A 241 24.51 -7.46 16.96
CA GLU A 241 24.17 -8.83 17.34
C GLU A 241 22.66 -8.99 17.60
N VAL A 242 21.98 -7.96 18.12
CA VAL A 242 20.52 -7.94 18.26
C VAL A 242 19.87 -7.99 16.88
N GLN A 243 20.27 -7.12 15.95
CA GLN A 243 19.76 -7.13 14.59
C GLN A 243 20.03 -8.48 13.91
N LYS A 244 21.23 -9.02 14.06
CA LYS A 244 21.59 -10.35 13.53
C LYS A 244 20.71 -11.45 14.11
N ARG A 245 20.47 -11.45 15.43
CA ARG A 245 19.58 -12.41 16.10
C ARG A 245 18.17 -12.34 15.54
N ASP A 246 17.63 -11.13 15.41
CA ASP A 246 16.27 -10.92 14.98
C ASP A 246 16.11 -11.34 13.51
N ARG A 247 17.01 -10.95 12.61
CA ARG A 247 17.04 -11.42 11.21
C ARG A 247 17.15 -12.94 11.09
N LEU A 248 18.06 -13.59 11.84
CA LEU A 248 18.20 -15.05 11.82
C LEU A 248 16.95 -15.76 12.37
N THR A 249 16.26 -15.15 13.33
CA THR A 249 15.04 -15.71 13.92
C THR A 249 13.89 -15.64 12.92
N GLU A 250 13.70 -14.50 12.28
CA GLU A 250 12.71 -14.27 11.23
C GLU A 250 12.97 -15.20 10.03
N LEU A 251 14.16 -15.11 9.45
CA LEU A 251 14.56 -15.97 8.33
C LEU A 251 14.35 -17.47 8.62
N ARG A 252 14.72 -17.93 9.80
CA ARG A 252 14.50 -19.33 10.19
C ARG A 252 13.01 -19.69 10.24
N SER A 253 12.17 -18.78 10.70
CA SER A 253 10.72 -18.97 10.75
C SER A 253 10.14 -19.10 9.35
N ASP A 254 10.53 -18.20 8.46
CA ASP A 254 10.05 -18.15 7.08
C ASP A 254 10.49 -19.38 6.28
N LEU A 255 11.77 -19.76 6.42
CA LEU A 255 12.28 -20.97 5.77
C LEU A 255 11.57 -22.24 6.25
N LYS A 256 11.30 -22.36 7.56
CA LYS A 256 10.54 -23.50 8.09
C LYS A 256 9.12 -23.53 7.56
N TRP A 257 8.45 -22.37 7.52
CA TRP A 257 7.12 -22.27 6.97
C TRP A 257 7.09 -22.71 5.50
N PHE A 258 8.01 -22.21 4.66
CA PHE A 258 8.14 -22.66 3.26
C PHE A 258 8.32 -24.17 3.14
N VAL A 259 9.26 -24.75 3.90
CA VAL A 259 9.56 -26.20 3.89
C VAL A 259 8.32 -27.02 4.28
N GLU A 260 7.61 -26.60 5.33
CA GLU A 260 6.40 -27.25 5.80
C GLU A 260 5.26 -27.17 4.77
N GLU A 261 5.01 -25.98 4.22
CA GLU A 261 3.98 -25.76 3.19
C GLU A 261 4.29 -26.51 1.89
N TYR A 262 5.53 -26.46 1.42
CA TYR A 262 5.93 -27.13 0.17
C TYR A 262 5.86 -28.65 0.29
N ARG A 263 6.08 -29.21 1.47
CA ARG A 263 6.01 -30.65 1.75
C ARG A 263 4.59 -31.17 2.04
N ASP A 264 3.69 -30.27 2.36
CA ASP A 264 2.29 -30.64 2.65
C ASP A 264 1.53 -30.85 1.32
N PRO A 265 1.14 -32.08 0.98
CA PRO A 265 0.41 -32.33 -0.26
C PRO A 265 -1.00 -31.75 -0.29
N GLU A 266 -1.53 -31.33 0.89
CA GLU A 266 -2.83 -30.68 1.02
C GLU A 266 -2.71 -29.14 1.05
N SER A 267 -1.49 -28.58 0.96
CA SER A 267 -1.32 -27.15 0.91
C SER A 267 -1.88 -26.56 -0.39
N PRO A 268 -2.75 -25.55 -0.31
CA PRO A 268 -3.23 -24.82 -1.48
C PRO A 268 -2.17 -23.86 -2.03
N THR A 269 -1.05 -23.63 -1.31
CA THR A 269 -0.06 -22.63 -1.67
C THR A 269 0.78 -23.08 -2.85
N THR A 270 0.68 -22.35 -3.96
CA THR A 270 1.59 -22.47 -5.10
C THR A 270 2.80 -21.56 -4.87
N TRP A 271 4.00 -22.09 -5.13
CA TRP A 271 5.25 -21.35 -4.95
C TRP A 271 5.93 -21.09 -6.29
N VAL A 272 6.70 -20.03 -6.36
CA VAL A 272 7.65 -19.74 -7.44
C VAL A 272 8.97 -19.29 -6.84
N VAL A 273 10.05 -19.45 -7.61
CA VAL A 273 11.39 -19.05 -7.20
C VAL A 273 12.05 -18.24 -8.29
N ASP A 274 12.75 -17.18 -7.89
CA ASP A 274 13.54 -16.33 -8.77
C ASP A 274 14.99 -16.28 -8.31
N GLN A 275 15.93 -16.48 -9.25
CA GLN A 275 17.34 -16.20 -9.07
C GLN A 275 17.84 -15.38 -10.26
N HIS A 276 18.02 -14.07 -10.07
CA HIS A 276 18.51 -13.18 -11.12
C HIS A 276 20.03 -13.06 -11.07
N GLY A 277 20.74 -13.58 -12.09
CA GLY A 277 22.20 -13.48 -12.21
C GLY A 277 22.97 -14.81 -12.07
N GLY A 278 22.29 -15.94 -11.89
CA GLY A 278 22.89 -17.28 -11.83
C GLY A 278 23.59 -17.61 -10.50
N GLU A 279 24.59 -18.49 -10.53
CA GLU A 279 25.30 -18.99 -9.35
C GLU A 279 25.79 -17.85 -8.44
N GLY A 280 25.51 -17.97 -7.14
CA GLY A 280 25.91 -17.01 -6.11
C GLY A 280 25.05 -15.75 -6.04
N SER A 281 24.04 -15.60 -6.89
CA SER A 281 23.11 -14.48 -6.86
C SER A 281 22.01 -14.66 -5.82
N PRO A 282 21.37 -13.56 -5.34
CA PRO A 282 20.23 -13.63 -4.44
C PRO A 282 19.09 -14.48 -5.04
N VAL A 283 18.36 -15.13 -4.14
CA VAL A 283 17.19 -15.98 -4.45
C VAL A 283 15.98 -15.43 -3.73
N THR A 284 14.84 -15.38 -4.41
CA THR A 284 13.56 -15.02 -3.80
C THR A 284 12.57 -16.16 -3.99
N ILE A 285 12.00 -16.65 -2.89
CA ILE A 285 10.95 -17.68 -2.88
C ILE A 285 9.62 -16.98 -2.57
N LYS A 286 8.64 -17.13 -3.47
CA LYS A 286 7.39 -16.35 -3.44
C LYS A 286 6.18 -17.26 -3.46
N PRO A 287 5.19 -17.08 -2.55
CA PRO A 287 3.89 -17.70 -2.71
C PRO A 287 3.09 -16.97 -3.80
N VAL A 288 2.37 -17.70 -4.62
CA VAL A 288 1.43 -17.14 -5.62
C VAL A 288 0.09 -16.81 -4.97
N ASN A 289 -0.32 -17.59 -3.96
CA ASN A 289 -1.57 -17.43 -3.22
C ASN A 289 -1.28 -17.58 -1.71
N PRO A 290 -1.25 -16.49 -0.94
CA PRO A 290 -0.87 -16.51 0.47
C PRO A 290 -2.04 -16.85 1.42
N GLU A 291 -2.97 -17.71 1.02
CA GLU A 291 -4.19 -18.05 1.75
C GLU A 291 -3.91 -18.54 3.18
N ARG A 292 -2.99 -19.50 3.35
CA ARG A 292 -2.64 -20.03 4.67
C ARG A 292 -1.91 -19.00 5.54
N TYR A 293 -1.10 -18.16 4.93
CA TYR A 293 -0.47 -17.05 5.64
C TYR A 293 -1.53 -16.10 6.22
N LEU A 294 -2.51 -15.70 5.42
CA LEU A 294 -3.63 -14.86 5.87
C LEU A 294 -4.51 -15.57 6.92
N LYS A 295 -4.68 -16.88 6.80
CA LYS A 295 -5.44 -17.63 7.80
C LYS A 295 -4.87 -17.41 9.20
N HIS A 296 -3.54 -17.60 9.38
CA HIS A 296 -2.87 -17.48 10.67
C HIS A 296 -2.66 -16.03 11.12
N THR A 297 -2.34 -15.14 10.20
CA THR A 297 -1.95 -13.76 10.53
C THR A 297 -3.14 -12.81 10.61
N VAL A 298 -4.26 -13.14 9.97
CA VAL A 298 -5.47 -12.30 9.91
C VAL A 298 -6.71 -13.03 10.39
N TRP A 299 -7.12 -14.12 9.72
CA TRP A 299 -8.45 -14.70 9.93
C TRP A 299 -8.59 -15.38 11.29
N ASP A 300 -7.56 -16.00 11.82
CA ASP A 300 -7.59 -16.60 13.16
C ASP A 300 -7.63 -15.56 14.31
N ARG A 301 -7.46 -14.25 13.99
CA ARG A 301 -7.38 -13.17 14.97
C ARG A 301 -8.69 -12.42 15.22
N GLY A 302 -9.74 -12.73 14.49
CA GLY A 302 -11.06 -12.14 14.65
C GLY A 302 -12.19 -13.15 14.66
N ARG A 303 -13.38 -12.72 15.09
CA ARG A 303 -14.62 -13.46 14.92
C ARG A 303 -15.47 -12.88 13.79
N LYS A 304 -15.50 -11.56 13.67
CA LYS A 304 -16.20 -10.81 12.63
C LYS A 304 -15.24 -9.82 11.98
N PHE A 305 -15.40 -9.62 10.69
CA PHE A 305 -14.51 -8.75 9.91
C PHE A 305 -15.31 -7.73 9.13
N VAL A 306 -14.85 -6.49 9.10
CA VAL A 306 -15.27 -5.49 8.13
C VAL A 306 -14.06 -5.00 7.35
N LEU A 307 -14.15 -5.12 6.03
CA LEU A 307 -13.07 -4.79 5.10
C LEU A 307 -13.52 -3.66 4.20
N LEU A 308 -12.90 -2.49 4.34
CA LEU A 308 -13.31 -1.29 3.61
C LEU A 308 -12.32 -0.98 2.51
N SER A 309 -12.83 -0.62 1.34
CA SER A 309 -12.04 -0.05 0.25
C SER A 309 -12.93 0.50 -0.85
N ALA A 310 -12.42 1.48 -1.61
CA ALA A 310 -13.07 1.93 -2.84
C ALA A 310 -12.97 0.88 -3.98
N THR A 311 -11.98 0.00 -3.91
CA THR A 311 -11.53 -0.81 -5.04
C THR A 311 -11.55 -2.32 -4.81
N ILE A 312 -12.45 -2.82 -3.95
CA ILE A 312 -12.85 -4.23 -3.95
C ILE A 312 -13.77 -4.44 -5.17
N LEU A 313 -13.17 -4.76 -6.33
CA LEU A 313 -13.87 -4.73 -7.62
C LEU A 313 -14.84 -5.89 -7.83
N ASN A 314 -14.46 -7.08 -7.33
CA ASN A 314 -15.26 -8.30 -7.45
C ASN A 314 -15.17 -9.09 -6.15
N ARG A 315 -16.32 -9.37 -5.53
CA ARG A 315 -16.40 -10.07 -4.24
C ARG A 315 -15.76 -11.46 -4.30
N ASP A 316 -16.18 -12.28 -5.27
CA ASP A 316 -15.77 -13.69 -5.33
C ASP A 316 -14.28 -13.81 -5.67
N ALA A 317 -13.78 -12.95 -6.56
CA ALA A 317 -12.36 -12.90 -6.89
C ALA A 317 -11.51 -12.38 -5.72
N PHE A 318 -12.02 -11.43 -4.95
CA PHE A 318 -11.36 -10.97 -3.72
C PHE A 318 -11.29 -12.11 -2.70
N CYS A 319 -12.42 -12.79 -2.45
CA CYS A 319 -12.46 -13.92 -1.54
C CYS A 319 -11.47 -15.02 -1.93
N ALA A 320 -11.43 -15.37 -3.21
CA ALA A 320 -10.47 -16.36 -3.72
C ALA A 320 -9.00 -15.93 -3.53
N ASN A 321 -8.69 -14.63 -3.66
CA ASN A 321 -7.32 -14.12 -3.49
C ASN A 321 -6.86 -14.11 -2.03
N VAL A 322 -7.79 -14.03 -1.06
CA VAL A 322 -7.47 -13.92 0.37
C VAL A 322 -7.91 -15.13 1.20
N GLY A 323 -8.37 -16.21 0.55
CA GLY A 323 -8.76 -17.46 1.22
C GLY A 323 -10.05 -17.37 2.01
N LEU A 324 -11.06 -16.62 1.56
CA LEU A 324 -12.39 -16.53 2.17
C LEU A 324 -13.41 -17.34 1.37
N ASP A 325 -14.35 -17.99 2.07
CA ASP A 325 -15.52 -18.59 1.44
C ASP A 325 -16.55 -17.50 1.11
N PRO A 326 -16.88 -17.26 -0.17
CA PRO A 326 -17.86 -16.25 -0.56
C PRO A 326 -19.25 -16.43 0.06
N ALA A 327 -19.61 -17.65 0.48
CA ALA A 327 -20.89 -17.93 1.11
C ALA A 327 -21.05 -17.23 2.48
N ASN A 328 -19.94 -16.94 3.17
CA ASN A 328 -19.91 -16.28 4.46
C ASN A 328 -19.60 -14.76 4.36
N VAL A 329 -19.55 -14.22 3.13
CA VAL A 329 -19.11 -12.85 2.85
C VAL A 329 -20.24 -12.05 2.18
N SER A 330 -20.62 -10.95 2.80
CA SER A 330 -21.54 -9.96 2.19
C SER A 330 -20.78 -8.79 1.60
N LEU A 331 -21.31 -8.21 0.51
CA LEU A 331 -20.81 -6.98 -0.11
C LEU A 331 -21.82 -5.86 0.08
N VAL A 332 -21.39 -4.79 0.72
CA VAL A 332 -22.14 -3.52 0.86
C VAL A 332 -21.53 -2.50 -0.09
N GLU A 333 -22.36 -1.94 -0.96
CA GLU A 333 -21.95 -0.89 -1.90
C GLU A 333 -22.42 0.47 -1.43
N VAL A 334 -21.48 1.36 -1.18
CA VAL A 334 -21.75 2.76 -0.85
C VAL A 334 -21.77 3.58 -2.16
N PRO A 335 -22.86 4.23 -2.50
CA PRO A 335 -22.92 5.02 -3.72
C PRO A 335 -21.97 6.23 -3.64
N HIS A 336 -21.41 6.61 -4.77
CA HIS A 336 -20.63 7.85 -4.90
C HIS A 336 -21.59 9.04 -4.95
N THR A 337 -21.39 10.01 -4.07
CA THR A 337 -22.29 11.16 -3.93
C THR A 337 -21.78 12.42 -4.64
N PHE A 338 -20.53 12.40 -5.16
CA PHE A 338 -19.97 13.54 -5.87
C PHE A 338 -20.43 13.55 -7.33
N PRO A 339 -20.77 14.72 -7.89
CA PRO A 339 -21.20 14.83 -9.28
C PRO A 339 -20.16 14.26 -10.25
N VAL A 340 -20.60 13.47 -11.22
CA VAL A 340 -19.67 12.90 -12.21
C VAL A 340 -19.06 13.97 -13.11
N GLU A 341 -19.75 15.08 -13.28
CA GLU A 341 -19.32 16.27 -14.02
C GLU A 341 -18.08 16.93 -13.41
N ASN A 342 -17.90 16.80 -12.10
CA ASN A 342 -16.77 17.37 -11.37
C ASN A 342 -15.49 16.52 -11.50
N ARG A 343 -15.58 15.32 -12.09
CA ARG A 343 -14.48 14.36 -12.23
C ARG A 343 -14.41 13.73 -13.63
N PRO A 344 -14.33 14.55 -14.70
CA PRO A 344 -14.34 14.05 -16.07
C PRO A 344 -13.09 13.19 -16.37
N LEU A 345 -13.30 12.17 -17.23
CA LEU A 345 -12.24 11.45 -17.90
C LEU A 345 -12.12 11.96 -19.34
N PHE A 346 -10.91 12.28 -19.74
CA PHE A 346 -10.63 12.76 -21.09
C PHE A 346 -9.71 11.79 -21.85
N ASP A 347 -10.13 11.40 -23.05
CA ASP A 347 -9.32 10.63 -23.98
C ASP A 347 -8.36 11.56 -24.72
N VAL A 348 -7.10 11.44 -24.41
CA VAL A 348 -5.99 12.12 -25.10
C VAL A 348 -4.97 11.11 -25.65
N THR A 349 -5.40 9.86 -25.87
CA THR A 349 -4.53 8.76 -26.27
C THR A 349 -3.81 9.04 -27.58
N ARG A 350 -2.54 8.57 -27.67
CA ARG A 350 -1.69 8.73 -28.86
C ARG A 350 -1.10 7.41 -29.36
N GLY A 351 -1.41 6.31 -28.69
CA GLY A 351 -0.90 4.99 -28.98
C GLY A 351 -0.74 4.18 -27.71
N LYS A 352 -0.11 3.02 -27.81
CA LYS A 352 0.15 2.13 -26.68
C LYS A 352 1.47 2.49 -26.01
N MET A 353 1.48 2.48 -24.68
CA MET A 353 2.66 2.71 -23.85
C MET A 353 3.28 1.38 -23.35
N THR A 354 3.10 0.30 -24.11
CA THR A 354 3.78 -0.98 -23.87
C THR A 354 5.28 -0.86 -24.13
N TYR A 355 6.07 -1.80 -23.61
CA TYR A 355 7.52 -1.81 -23.79
C TYR A 355 7.95 -1.67 -25.26
N GLU A 356 7.23 -2.30 -26.19
CA GLU A 356 7.52 -2.31 -27.62
C GLU A 356 7.19 -0.98 -28.32
N HIS A 357 6.17 -0.24 -27.84
CA HIS A 357 5.63 0.93 -28.55
C HIS A 357 5.93 2.26 -27.85
N ARG A 358 6.37 2.24 -26.60
CA ARG A 358 6.52 3.46 -25.79
C ARG A 358 7.48 4.50 -26.40
N GLU A 359 8.56 4.05 -27.03
CA GLU A 359 9.57 4.96 -27.63
C GLU A 359 8.98 5.75 -28.81
N GLU A 360 8.06 5.17 -29.56
CA GLU A 360 7.34 5.84 -30.65
C GLU A 360 6.21 6.72 -30.13
N THR A 361 5.52 6.28 -29.05
CA THR A 361 4.33 6.95 -28.52
C THR A 361 4.66 8.13 -27.61
N LEU A 362 5.73 8.03 -26.81
CA LEU A 362 6.07 8.97 -25.75
C LEU A 362 6.30 10.41 -26.26
N PRO A 363 6.94 10.68 -27.43
CA PRO A 363 7.05 12.04 -27.96
C PRO A 363 5.69 12.70 -28.28
N ALA A 364 4.70 11.91 -28.71
CA ALA A 364 3.35 12.41 -28.96
C ALA A 364 2.61 12.68 -27.64
N VAL A 365 2.82 11.83 -26.62
CA VAL A 365 2.30 12.04 -25.26
C VAL A 365 2.89 13.31 -24.66
N ALA A 366 4.22 13.55 -24.77
CA ALA A 366 4.86 14.77 -24.29
C ALA A 366 4.26 16.04 -24.94
N ARG A 367 4.05 16.04 -26.25
CA ARG A 367 3.40 17.17 -26.94
C ARG A 367 1.94 17.37 -26.48
N THR A 368 1.23 16.28 -26.22
CA THR A 368 -0.14 16.34 -25.68
C THR A 368 -0.15 16.87 -24.26
N LEU A 369 0.81 16.48 -23.44
CA LEU A 369 0.95 16.99 -22.06
C LEU A 369 1.22 18.51 -22.07
N VAL A 370 2.04 19.05 -22.98
CA VAL A 370 2.20 20.51 -23.13
C VAL A 370 0.87 21.20 -23.45
N ARG A 371 0.00 20.59 -24.26
CA ARG A 371 -1.33 21.13 -24.55
C ARG A 371 -2.27 21.08 -23.32
N VAL A 372 -2.18 20.01 -22.53
CA VAL A 372 -2.90 19.92 -21.24
C VAL A 372 -2.38 20.98 -20.27
N MET A 373 -1.07 21.15 -20.13
CA MET A 373 -0.48 22.23 -19.33
C MET A 373 -0.95 23.61 -19.78
N ALA A 374 -1.09 23.83 -21.09
CA ALA A 374 -1.60 25.07 -21.66
C ALA A 374 -3.11 25.26 -21.44
N ALA A 375 -3.87 24.19 -21.19
CA ALA A 375 -5.28 24.28 -20.75
C ALA A 375 -5.37 24.64 -19.25
N HIS A 376 -4.33 24.34 -18.46
CA HIS A 376 -4.24 24.53 -17.02
C HIS A 376 -3.01 25.40 -16.64
N PRO A 377 -2.89 26.64 -17.17
CA PRO A 377 -1.64 27.42 -17.03
C PRO A 377 -1.33 27.80 -15.58
N ASP A 378 -2.34 27.99 -14.75
CA ASP A 378 -2.21 28.49 -13.37
C ASP A 378 -2.53 27.40 -12.32
N GLU A 379 -2.68 26.14 -12.74
CA GLU A 379 -3.08 25.03 -11.87
C GLU A 379 -1.96 23.99 -11.76
N LYS A 380 -1.78 23.44 -10.56
CA LYS A 380 -0.89 22.29 -10.34
C LYS A 380 -1.44 21.04 -11.02
N GLY A 381 -0.53 20.19 -11.48
CA GLY A 381 -0.87 18.92 -12.12
C GLY A 381 -0.01 17.76 -11.67
N LEU A 382 -0.55 16.54 -11.83
CA LEU A 382 0.13 15.30 -11.51
C LEU A 382 0.19 14.39 -12.75
N VAL A 383 1.37 13.84 -13.06
CA VAL A 383 1.56 12.87 -14.15
C VAL A 383 2.00 11.54 -13.58
N HIS A 384 1.18 10.50 -13.75
CA HIS A 384 1.48 9.14 -13.35
C HIS A 384 2.29 8.43 -14.45
N CYS A 385 3.60 8.31 -14.25
CA CYS A 385 4.52 7.73 -15.24
C CYS A 385 4.62 6.20 -15.14
N HIS A 386 4.35 5.62 -13.96
CA HIS A 386 4.41 4.19 -13.63
C HIS A 386 5.77 3.50 -13.85
N SER A 387 6.81 4.22 -14.26
CA SER A 387 8.21 3.76 -14.21
C SER A 387 9.18 4.93 -14.27
N TYR A 388 10.35 4.79 -13.66
CA TYR A 388 11.41 5.79 -13.70
C TYR A 388 11.90 6.02 -15.13
N ALA A 389 12.03 4.95 -15.94
CA ALA A 389 12.45 5.07 -17.33
C ALA A 389 11.49 5.95 -18.17
N ILE A 390 10.16 5.87 -17.91
CA ILE A 390 9.18 6.74 -18.57
C ILE A 390 9.27 8.15 -18.00
N GLN A 391 9.41 8.31 -16.68
CA GLN A 391 9.56 9.62 -16.03
C GLN A 391 10.76 10.38 -16.59
N ASP A 392 11.94 9.75 -16.57
CA ASP A 392 13.18 10.37 -17.04
C ASP A 392 13.08 10.76 -18.51
N ARG A 393 12.57 9.86 -19.36
CA ARG A 393 12.42 10.13 -20.79
C ARG A 393 11.38 11.20 -21.08
N LEU A 394 10.27 11.22 -20.34
CA LEU A 394 9.23 12.25 -20.46
C LEU A 394 9.77 13.61 -20.01
N GLU A 395 10.53 13.68 -18.91
CA GLU A 395 11.17 14.90 -18.42
C GLU A 395 12.11 15.48 -19.48
N GLU A 396 12.99 14.65 -20.07
CA GLU A 396 13.87 15.09 -21.17
C GLU A 396 13.08 15.71 -22.33
N LEU A 397 12.05 15.01 -22.81
CA LEU A 397 11.21 15.50 -23.90
C LEU A 397 10.51 16.82 -23.57
N LEU A 398 10.02 16.98 -22.35
CA LEU A 398 9.33 18.20 -21.91
C LEU A 398 10.32 19.37 -21.73
N VAL A 399 11.54 19.11 -21.30
CA VAL A 399 12.63 20.11 -21.26
C VAL A 399 12.95 20.58 -22.68
N ASP A 400 13.09 19.66 -23.63
CA ASP A 400 13.34 19.97 -25.04
C ASP A 400 12.18 20.76 -25.69
N LEU A 401 10.93 20.49 -25.23
CA LEU A 401 9.74 21.24 -25.64
C LEU A 401 9.59 22.61 -24.96
N GLY A 402 10.50 22.98 -24.07
CA GLY A 402 10.60 24.31 -23.46
C GLY A 402 9.75 24.51 -22.20
N VAL A 403 9.21 23.44 -21.58
CA VAL A 403 8.38 23.55 -20.35
C VAL A 403 9.06 23.05 -19.09
N GLY A 404 10.36 22.76 -19.13
CA GLY A 404 11.12 22.16 -18.04
C GLY A 404 11.10 22.93 -16.71
N THR A 405 10.91 24.26 -16.73
CA THR A 405 10.88 25.08 -15.51
C THR A 405 9.64 24.87 -14.65
N ARG A 406 8.57 24.31 -15.23
CA ARG A 406 7.32 23.98 -14.55
C ARG A 406 7.27 22.55 -14.04
N LEU A 407 8.34 21.75 -14.29
CA LEU A 407 8.36 20.35 -13.91
C LEU A 407 9.00 20.15 -12.54
N ARG A 408 8.48 19.17 -11.82
CA ARG A 408 9.08 18.58 -10.63
C ARG A 408 9.09 17.07 -10.82
N ALA A 409 10.22 16.45 -10.57
CA ALA A 409 10.38 15.01 -10.59
C ALA A 409 11.07 14.56 -9.30
N HIS A 410 11.01 13.27 -9.00
CA HIS A 410 11.68 12.67 -7.86
C HIS A 410 12.55 11.49 -8.30
N ASP A 411 13.58 11.20 -7.53
CA ASP A 411 14.31 9.95 -7.60
C ASP A 411 13.75 8.93 -6.58
N ARG A 412 14.39 7.78 -6.48
CA ARG A 412 13.98 6.71 -5.56
C ARG A 412 14.20 7.08 -4.08
N GLU A 413 15.18 7.93 -3.79
CA GLU A 413 15.67 8.22 -2.44
C GLU A 413 14.91 9.38 -1.78
N ASP A 414 14.38 10.35 -2.54
CA ASP A 414 13.78 11.59 -2.02
C ASP A 414 12.35 11.86 -2.55
N ARG A 415 11.57 10.82 -2.78
CA ARG A 415 10.18 10.97 -3.26
C ARG A 415 9.35 11.84 -2.33
N ASP A 416 9.36 11.52 -1.04
CA ASP A 416 8.51 12.17 -0.06
C ASP A 416 8.93 13.62 0.19
N GLY A 417 10.23 13.90 0.18
CA GLY A 417 10.76 15.27 0.27
C GLY A 417 10.33 16.15 -0.91
N GLN A 418 10.45 15.64 -2.14
CA GLN A 418 10.03 16.35 -3.36
C GLN A 418 8.51 16.54 -3.41
N LEU A 419 7.74 15.55 -3.01
CA LEU A 419 6.28 15.64 -2.91
C LEU A 419 5.86 16.73 -1.91
N GLN A 420 6.44 16.76 -0.71
CA GLN A 420 6.14 17.78 0.29
C GLN A 420 6.56 19.17 -0.18
N ALA A 421 7.68 19.30 -0.88
CA ALA A 421 8.12 20.55 -1.49
C ALA A 421 7.12 21.04 -2.56
N TRP A 422 6.64 20.13 -3.42
CA TRP A 422 5.63 20.44 -4.42
C TRP A 422 4.29 20.84 -3.78
N LYS A 423 3.83 20.13 -2.76
CA LYS A 423 2.59 20.47 -2.03
C LYS A 423 2.64 21.87 -1.42
N ARG A 424 3.79 22.27 -0.86
CA ARG A 424 3.98 23.59 -0.20
C ARG A 424 4.24 24.74 -1.14
N SER A 425 4.63 24.47 -2.39
CA SER A 425 4.81 25.50 -3.40
C SER A 425 3.47 26.11 -3.80
N ASP A 426 3.43 27.41 -4.04
CA ASP A 426 2.29 28.10 -4.66
C ASP A 426 2.41 28.15 -6.19
N ASP A 427 3.55 27.71 -6.75
CA ASP A 427 3.78 27.69 -8.19
C ASP A 427 2.91 26.60 -8.85
N PRO A 428 2.39 26.80 -10.09
CA PRO A 428 1.55 25.82 -10.81
C PRO A 428 2.41 24.69 -11.41
N ASP A 429 3.28 24.11 -10.61
CA ASP A 429 4.21 23.07 -11.02
C ASP A 429 3.49 21.75 -11.34
N VAL A 430 4.03 21.00 -12.28
CA VAL A 430 3.58 19.67 -12.67
C VAL A 430 4.53 18.63 -12.07
N PHE A 431 3.96 17.74 -11.24
CA PHE A 431 4.73 16.69 -10.59
C PHE A 431 4.70 15.41 -11.42
N LEU A 432 5.88 14.93 -11.84
CA LEU A 432 6.05 13.65 -12.51
C LEU A 432 6.30 12.58 -11.44
N SER A 433 5.46 11.55 -11.38
CA SER A 433 5.55 10.52 -10.35
C SER A 433 5.47 9.11 -10.89
N VAL A 434 6.21 8.20 -10.26
CA VAL A 434 6.22 6.77 -10.58
C VAL A 434 5.19 6.00 -9.76
N LYS A 435 5.00 6.36 -8.48
CA LYS A 435 4.07 5.68 -7.56
C LYS A 435 3.28 6.72 -6.77
N MET A 436 2.10 7.08 -7.26
CA MET A 436 1.25 8.08 -6.62
C MET A 436 -0.23 7.68 -6.57
N GLU A 437 -0.52 6.43 -6.80
CA GLU A 437 -1.86 5.87 -6.69
C GLU A 437 -2.31 5.62 -5.25
N GLU A 438 -1.38 5.54 -4.28
CA GLU A 438 -1.68 5.26 -2.88
C GLU A 438 -1.29 6.42 -1.94
N ALA A 439 -2.04 6.56 -0.84
CA ALA A 439 -1.74 7.39 0.34
C ALA A 439 -1.52 8.89 0.11
N LEU A 440 -2.04 9.48 -0.97
CA LEU A 440 -1.99 10.92 -1.19
C LEU A 440 -3.36 11.56 -1.07
N ASP A 441 -3.42 12.57 -0.24
CA ASP A 441 -4.52 13.52 -0.22
C ASP A 441 -4.12 14.78 -1.00
N LEU A 442 -4.78 15.01 -2.14
CA LEU A 442 -4.53 16.13 -3.04
C LEU A 442 -5.81 16.97 -3.21
N GLU A 443 -6.42 17.34 -2.09
CA GLU A 443 -7.68 18.07 -2.04
C GLU A 443 -7.55 19.48 -2.61
N GLY A 444 -8.55 19.90 -3.36
CA GLY A 444 -8.72 21.26 -3.83
C GLY A 444 -7.62 21.70 -4.82
N ASP A 445 -7.06 22.89 -4.60
CA ASP A 445 -6.06 23.50 -5.48
C ASP A 445 -4.69 22.79 -5.49
N LEU A 446 -4.51 21.75 -4.67
CA LEU A 446 -3.30 20.95 -4.68
C LEU A 446 -3.12 20.14 -5.98
N CYS A 447 -4.23 19.71 -6.62
CA CYS A 447 -4.15 19.02 -7.92
C CYS A 447 -5.48 19.11 -8.65
N ARG A 448 -5.59 20.03 -9.61
CA ARG A 448 -6.82 20.23 -10.41
C ARG A 448 -6.88 19.33 -11.64
N TRP A 449 -5.77 18.75 -12.05
CA TRP A 449 -5.73 17.82 -13.17
C TRP A 449 -4.62 16.80 -13.00
N GLN A 450 -4.85 15.65 -13.60
CA GLN A 450 -3.83 14.59 -13.68
C GLN A 450 -3.81 13.93 -15.05
N LEU A 451 -2.67 13.30 -15.39
CA LEU A 451 -2.52 12.52 -16.60
C LEU A 451 -1.99 11.14 -16.28
N LEU A 452 -2.69 10.11 -16.76
CA LEU A 452 -2.23 8.72 -16.71
C LEU A 452 -1.43 8.43 -17.98
N CYS A 453 -0.11 8.40 -17.85
CA CYS A 453 0.81 8.24 -18.99
C CYS A 453 0.79 6.82 -19.55
N LYS A 454 0.58 5.81 -18.67
CA LYS A 454 0.61 4.38 -19.01
C LYS A 454 -0.44 3.61 -18.22
N ALA A 455 -1.02 2.57 -18.83
CA ALA A 455 -1.85 1.61 -18.12
C ALA A 455 -1.01 0.80 -17.11
N PRO A 456 -1.40 0.75 -15.82
CA PRO A 456 -0.60 0.16 -14.74
C PRO A 456 -0.77 -1.37 -14.67
N TYR A 457 -0.51 -2.06 -15.75
CA TYR A 457 -0.53 -3.52 -15.75
C TYR A 457 0.61 -4.08 -14.91
N PRO A 458 0.38 -5.16 -14.12
CA PRO A 458 1.45 -5.88 -13.43
C PRO A 458 2.56 -6.33 -14.37
N ASN A 459 3.79 -6.35 -13.87
CA ASN A 459 4.94 -6.75 -14.67
C ASN A 459 4.89 -8.26 -14.99
N THR A 460 4.76 -8.61 -16.26
CA THR A 460 4.71 -10.01 -16.71
C THR A 460 6.03 -10.77 -16.60
N ARG A 461 7.13 -10.07 -16.27
CA ARG A 461 8.43 -10.71 -15.96
C ARG A 461 8.54 -11.16 -14.51
N ASP A 462 7.66 -10.68 -13.61
CA ASP A 462 7.55 -11.24 -12.27
C ASP A 462 7.01 -12.67 -12.35
N SER A 463 7.69 -13.61 -11.68
CA SER A 463 7.36 -15.03 -11.73
C SER A 463 5.95 -15.34 -11.22
N ARG A 464 5.44 -14.60 -10.22
CA ARG A 464 4.06 -14.76 -9.72
C ARG A 464 3.04 -14.33 -10.76
N VAL A 465 3.31 -13.18 -11.41
CA VAL A 465 2.43 -12.66 -12.46
C VAL A 465 2.44 -13.64 -13.64
N ALA A 466 3.61 -14.09 -14.09
CA ALA A 466 3.75 -15.08 -15.16
C ALA A 466 2.99 -16.36 -14.82
N ARG A 467 3.16 -16.91 -13.63
CA ARG A 467 2.49 -18.11 -13.15
C ARG A 467 0.95 -17.98 -13.15
N ARG A 468 0.43 -16.86 -12.65
CA ARG A 468 -1.02 -16.58 -12.68
C ARG A 468 -1.57 -16.50 -14.10
N LEU A 469 -0.82 -15.90 -15.01
CA LEU A 469 -1.24 -15.82 -16.42
C LEU A 469 -1.20 -17.18 -17.11
N GLU A 470 -0.22 -18.05 -16.82
CA GLU A 470 -0.15 -19.44 -17.27
C GLU A 470 -1.36 -20.25 -16.77
N GLU A 471 -1.81 -19.99 -15.55
CA GLU A 471 -3.02 -20.59 -14.96
C GLU A 471 -4.32 -19.97 -15.48
N GLY A 472 -4.24 -19.02 -16.41
CA GLY A 472 -5.41 -18.38 -17.01
C GLY A 472 -6.07 -17.30 -16.16
N GLN A 473 -5.42 -16.79 -15.13
CA GLN A 473 -5.95 -15.78 -14.20
C GLN A 473 -5.95 -14.36 -14.81
N TRP A 474 -6.32 -14.20 -16.07
CA TRP A 474 -6.39 -12.91 -16.77
C TRP A 474 -7.32 -11.90 -16.10
N GLY A 475 -8.40 -12.38 -15.48
CA GLY A 475 -9.30 -11.52 -14.72
C GLY A 475 -8.60 -10.83 -13.52
N TRP A 476 -7.71 -11.53 -12.81
CA TRP A 476 -6.87 -10.94 -11.78
C TRP A 476 -5.97 -9.83 -12.35
N TYR A 477 -5.31 -10.09 -13.47
CA TYR A 477 -4.41 -9.15 -14.15
C TYR A 477 -5.10 -7.83 -14.50
N TYR A 478 -6.29 -7.91 -15.11
CA TYR A 478 -7.07 -6.73 -15.46
C TYR A 478 -7.64 -6.00 -14.25
N ARG A 479 -8.12 -6.72 -13.23
CA ARG A 479 -8.62 -6.13 -11.99
C ARG A 479 -7.52 -5.38 -11.23
N THR A 480 -6.31 -5.91 -11.19
CA THR A 480 -5.17 -5.24 -10.55
C THR A 480 -4.87 -3.91 -11.22
N ALA A 481 -4.79 -3.88 -12.55
CA ALA A 481 -4.59 -2.63 -13.30
C ALA A 481 -5.77 -1.66 -13.13
N LEU A 482 -7.01 -2.15 -13.21
CA LEU A 482 -8.20 -1.30 -13.03
C LEU A 482 -8.26 -0.69 -11.62
N ARG A 483 -7.92 -1.45 -10.59
CA ARG A 483 -7.83 -0.98 -9.21
C ARG A 483 -6.92 0.25 -9.10
N THR A 484 -5.72 0.17 -9.63
CA THR A 484 -4.74 1.27 -9.64
C THR A 484 -5.27 2.50 -10.39
N VAL A 485 -5.93 2.31 -11.54
CA VAL A 485 -6.55 3.42 -12.30
C VAL A 485 -7.64 4.11 -11.48
N ILE A 486 -8.55 3.33 -10.86
CA ILE A 486 -9.62 3.90 -10.03
C ILE A 486 -9.06 4.67 -8.85
N GLN A 487 -8.02 4.16 -8.20
CA GLN A 487 -7.35 4.83 -7.09
C GLN A 487 -6.71 6.15 -7.55
N ALA A 488 -6.00 6.15 -8.67
CA ALA A 488 -5.45 7.38 -9.26
C ALA A 488 -6.55 8.40 -9.56
N CYS A 489 -7.64 7.99 -10.23
CA CYS A 489 -8.77 8.88 -10.55
C CYS A 489 -9.45 9.47 -9.29
N GLY A 490 -9.41 8.76 -8.17
CA GLY A 490 -9.97 9.23 -6.90
C GLY A 490 -9.11 10.24 -6.14
N ARG A 491 -7.95 10.67 -6.67
CA ARG A 491 -7.03 11.59 -5.97
C ARG A 491 -7.38 13.07 -6.14
N VAL A 492 -7.95 13.45 -7.27
CA VAL A 492 -8.16 14.84 -7.65
C VAL A 492 -9.52 15.41 -7.23
N VAL A 493 -10.44 14.59 -6.70
CA VAL A 493 -11.76 15.04 -6.20
C VAL A 493 -12.06 14.38 -4.87
N ARG A 494 -12.16 15.18 -3.80
CA ARG A 494 -12.31 14.72 -2.41
C ARG A 494 -13.59 15.18 -1.71
N ALA A 495 -14.25 16.20 -2.24
CA ALA A 495 -15.48 16.77 -1.70
C ALA A 495 -16.54 16.94 -2.81
N PRO A 496 -17.84 17.06 -2.47
CA PRO A 496 -18.91 17.20 -3.46
C PRO A 496 -18.80 18.44 -4.35
N ASP A 497 -18.20 19.51 -3.84
CA ASP A 497 -17.95 20.79 -4.50
C ASP A 497 -16.55 20.91 -5.11
N ASP A 498 -15.71 19.90 -4.92
CA ASP A 498 -14.39 19.79 -5.52
C ASP A 498 -14.47 19.32 -6.98
N HIS A 499 -13.48 19.68 -7.80
CA HIS A 499 -13.40 19.28 -9.21
C HIS A 499 -11.97 19.01 -9.65
N GLY A 500 -11.82 18.08 -10.58
CA GLY A 500 -10.51 17.75 -11.14
C GLY A 500 -10.64 16.84 -12.36
N ALA A 501 -9.81 17.08 -13.38
CA ALA A 501 -9.82 16.34 -14.64
C ALA A 501 -8.77 15.23 -14.67
N THR A 502 -9.11 14.07 -15.24
CA THR A 502 -8.17 12.99 -15.52
C THR A 502 -8.01 12.79 -17.02
N TYR A 503 -6.78 12.89 -17.52
CA TYR A 503 -6.42 12.70 -18.91
C TYR A 503 -5.76 11.32 -19.12
N LEU A 504 -6.26 10.55 -20.09
CA LEU A 504 -5.80 9.20 -20.40
C LEU A 504 -4.91 9.26 -21.65
N ALA A 505 -3.60 9.00 -21.52
CA ALA A 505 -2.64 9.12 -22.62
C ALA A 505 -2.31 7.80 -23.33
N ASP A 506 -2.52 6.66 -22.66
CA ASP A 506 -2.25 5.30 -23.18
C ASP A 506 -3.55 4.65 -23.67
N SER A 507 -3.61 4.26 -24.94
CA SER A 507 -4.78 3.55 -25.49
C SER A 507 -5.03 2.19 -24.84
N SER A 508 -4.05 1.59 -24.16
CA SER A 508 -4.24 0.37 -23.37
C SER A 508 -5.19 0.57 -22.18
N LEU A 509 -5.43 1.83 -21.72
CA LEU A 509 -6.44 2.14 -20.70
C LEU A 509 -7.86 1.93 -21.24
N LEU A 510 -8.11 2.25 -22.51
CA LEU A 510 -9.40 2.03 -23.14
C LEU A 510 -9.67 0.52 -23.28
N ASP A 511 -8.66 -0.24 -23.74
CA ASP A 511 -8.72 -1.70 -23.79
C ASP A 511 -9.01 -2.31 -22.39
N LEU A 512 -8.41 -1.74 -21.34
CA LEU A 512 -8.62 -2.18 -19.95
C LEU A 512 -10.07 -1.97 -19.50
N PHE A 513 -10.66 -0.81 -19.78
CA PHE A 513 -12.04 -0.51 -19.40
C PHE A 513 -13.05 -1.46 -20.08
N GLU A 514 -12.79 -1.85 -21.30
CA GLU A 514 -13.61 -2.85 -21.99
C GLU A 514 -13.47 -4.24 -21.38
N ARG A 515 -12.22 -4.69 -21.15
CA ARG A 515 -11.91 -6.03 -20.62
C ARG A 515 -12.37 -6.25 -19.19
N ALA A 516 -12.31 -5.20 -18.36
CA ALA A 516 -12.70 -5.24 -16.95
C ALA A 516 -14.08 -4.61 -16.68
N ARG A 517 -14.91 -4.39 -17.70
CA ARG A 517 -16.19 -3.68 -17.59
C ARG A 517 -17.14 -4.31 -16.56
N THR A 518 -17.18 -5.62 -16.45
CA THR A 518 -18.03 -6.33 -15.49
C THR A 518 -17.58 -6.13 -14.04
N ASP A 519 -16.30 -5.92 -13.81
CA ASP A 519 -15.70 -5.72 -12.50
C ASP A 519 -15.63 -4.22 -12.12
N THR A 520 -15.98 -3.32 -13.05
CA THR A 520 -15.96 -1.88 -12.83
C THR A 520 -17.13 -1.47 -11.92
N PRO A 521 -16.89 -0.78 -10.78
CA PRO A 521 -17.95 -0.26 -9.93
C PRO A 521 -18.90 0.66 -10.69
N GLY A 522 -20.21 0.63 -10.37
CA GLY A 522 -21.24 1.39 -11.08
C GLY A 522 -20.93 2.87 -11.21
N TRP A 523 -20.44 3.49 -10.13
CA TRP A 523 -20.08 4.90 -10.09
C TRP A 523 -18.86 5.27 -10.95
N PHE A 524 -17.90 4.34 -11.13
CA PHE A 524 -16.77 4.56 -12.02
C PHE A 524 -17.13 4.24 -13.48
N ARG A 525 -18.00 3.25 -13.69
CA ARG A 525 -18.55 2.94 -15.02
C ARG A 525 -19.30 4.14 -15.61
N GLU A 526 -20.09 4.85 -14.79
CA GLU A 526 -20.73 6.08 -15.21
C GLU A 526 -19.71 7.14 -15.69
N GLN A 527 -18.58 7.25 -15.04
CA GLN A 527 -17.49 8.14 -15.41
C GLN A 527 -16.83 7.69 -16.74
N VAL A 528 -16.59 6.40 -16.91
CA VAL A 528 -16.04 5.81 -18.15
C VAL A 528 -17.03 5.97 -19.32
N ASP A 529 -18.33 5.77 -19.09
CA ASP A 529 -19.37 5.92 -20.13
C ASP A 529 -19.52 7.38 -20.62
N ARG A 530 -19.00 8.36 -19.87
CA ARG A 530 -18.93 9.80 -20.24
C ARG A 530 -17.56 10.22 -20.76
N LEU A 531 -16.65 9.27 -21.02
CA LEU A 531 -15.34 9.55 -21.59
C LEU A 531 -15.49 10.35 -22.90
N SER A 532 -14.73 11.42 -23.05
CA SER A 532 -14.79 12.31 -24.21
C SER A 532 -13.43 12.87 -24.59
N GLU A 533 -13.26 13.29 -25.82
CA GLU A 533 -12.09 14.05 -26.24
C GLU A 533 -12.21 15.50 -25.75
N PRO A 534 -11.16 16.05 -25.05
CA PRO A 534 -11.18 17.42 -24.60
C PRO A 534 -10.85 18.41 -25.74
N ASP A 535 -11.43 19.60 -25.69
CA ASP A 535 -11.00 20.71 -26.55
C ASP A 535 -9.71 21.34 -25.98
N LEU A 536 -8.56 20.75 -26.33
CA LEU A 536 -7.27 21.24 -25.89
C LEU A 536 -6.78 22.38 -26.79
N PRO A 537 -6.13 23.42 -26.21
CA PRO A 537 -5.52 24.49 -26.99
C PRO A 537 -4.48 23.94 -27.97
N ALA A 538 -4.12 24.73 -28.97
CA ALA A 538 -2.99 24.43 -29.85
C ALA A 538 -1.70 24.24 -29.02
N PHE A 539 -0.72 23.56 -29.60
CA PHE A 539 0.58 23.39 -28.96
C PHE A 539 1.25 24.75 -28.74
N ASP A 540 1.38 25.16 -27.48
CA ASP A 540 1.95 26.45 -27.07
C ASP A 540 2.72 26.29 -25.75
N PRO A 541 4.06 26.09 -25.80
CA PRO A 541 4.88 26.01 -24.61
C PRO A 541 4.88 27.28 -23.75
N GLY A 542 4.74 28.47 -24.36
CA GLY A 542 4.70 29.73 -23.63
C GLY A 542 3.47 29.81 -22.71
N ARG A 543 2.30 29.47 -23.23
CA ARG A 543 1.06 29.37 -22.46
C ARG A 543 1.14 28.26 -21.41
N ALA A 544 1.78 27.14 -21.74
CA ALA A 544 1.95 26.02 -20.81
C ALA A 544 2.81 26.39 -19.58
N LEU A 545 3.62 27.45 -19.65
CA LEU A 545 4.44 27.94 -18.53
C LEU A 545 3.70 28.92 -17.59
N GLY A 546 2.43 29.25 -17.83
CA GLY A 546 1.68 30.20 -16.99
C GLY A 546 2.05 31.68 -17.22
N GLY A 547 2.67 32.02 -18.36
CA GLY A 547 3.05 33.40 -18.67
C GLY A 547 1.92 34.15 -19.35
N SER A 548 1.33 35.15 -18.71
CA SER A 548 0.86 36.35 -19.40
C SER A 548 2.11 37.03 -19.99
N GLY A 549 2.19 37.16 -21.32
CA GLY A 549 3.34 37.69 -22.00
C GLY A 549 3.73 39.12 -21.55
N ASP A 550 4.60 39.20 -20.55
CA ASP A 550 5.45 40.32 -20.18
C ASP A 550 6.27 39.96 -18.94
N ASP A 551 7.34 39.19 -19.10
CA ASP A 551 8.56 39.30 -18.28
C ASP A 551 9.65 38.33 -18.80
N ALA A 552 10.35 38.77 -19.84
CA ALA A 552 11.64 38.24 -20.20
C ALA A 552 12.70 38.77 -19.21
N GLY A 553 12.98 38.03 -18.14
CA GLY A 553 14.09 38.45 -17.28
C GLY A 553 14.18 37.94 -15.87
N ARG A 554 13.99 36.66 -15.62
CA ARG A 554 14.50 36.05 -14.36
C ARG A 554 15.26 34.78 -14.66
N SER A 555 16.55 34.89 -14.84
CA SER A 555 17.47 33.76 -14.90
C SER A 555 17.54 33.12 -13.49
N ARG A 556 16.90 31.99 -13.29
CA ARG A 556 17.16 31.11 -12.15
C ARG A 556 18.42 30.27 -12.45
N SER A 557 19.39 30.37 -11.58
CA SER A 557 20.67 29.69 -11.67
C SER A 557 20.52 28.18 -11.80
N ARG A 558 21.08 27.60 -12.84
CA ARG A 558 21.33 26.17 -13.01
C ARG A 558 22.09 25.64 -11.79
N ARG A 559 21.46 24.80 -10.97
CA ARG A 559 22.20 23.89 -10.09
C ARG A 559 22.69 22.72 -10.95
N THR A 560 23.99 22.74 -11.25
CA THR A 560 24.71 21.61 -11.82
C THR A 560 24.69 20.45 -10.84
N ARG A 561 24.19 19.30 -11.28
CA ARG A 561 24.36 18.01 -10.60
C ARG A 561 25.86 17.71 -10.52
N THR A 562 26.41 17.67 -9.31
CA THR A 562 27.70 17.04 -9.04
C THR A 562 27.44 15.59 -8.68
N SER A 563 27.99 14.70 -9.46
CA SER A 563 28.06 13.26 -9.19
C SER A 563 28.90 13.03 -7.93
N GLY A 564 28.26 12.67 -6.84
CA GLY A 564 28.88 12.29 -5.57
C GLY A 564 28.52 10.85 -5.21
N SER A 565 29.57 10.09 -4.95
CA SER A 565 29.66 8.65 -4.71
C SER A 565 28.72 8.12 -3.64
N ARG A 566 28.18 6.94 -3.93
CA ARG A 566 27.64 5.85 -3.09
C ARG A 566 27.87 5.95 -1.59
N ARG A 567 26.78 5.94 -0.82
CA ARG A 567 26.63 5.17 0.43
C ARG A 567 25.18 4.72 0.57
N SER A 568 25.03 3.44 0.86
CA SER A 568 23.79 2.69 1.08
C SER A 568 23.11 3.11 2.37
N ALA A 569 21.80 3.29 2.35
CA ALA A 569 20.93 3.07 3.51
C ALA A 569 19.46 2.93 3.03
N ASP A 570 18.85 1.84 3.44
CA ASP A 570 17.44 1.53 3.59
C ASP A 570 16.51 1.62 2.36
N ASP A 571 16.59 0.58 1.52
CA ASP A 571 15.54 0.25 0.55
C ASP A 571 14.37 -0.44 1.28
N HIS A 572 13.21 0.18 1.24
CA HIS A 572 11.95 -0.45 1.65
C HIS A 572 11.57 -1.50 0.59
N PRO A 573 11.18 -2.73 0.97
CA PRO A 573 10.97 -3.85 0.03
C PRO A 573 9.95 -3.64 -1.10
N LEU A 574 9.15 -2.57 -1.06
CA LEU A 574 8.15 -2.27 -2.08
C LEU A 574 8.71 -1.66 -3.38
N SER A 575 10.00 -1.26 -3.42
CA SER A 575 10.55 -0.57 -4.60
C SER A 575 10.77 -1.49 -5.81
N ASP A 576 10.92 -2.80 -5.61
CA ASP A 576 11.31 -3.73 -6.66
C ASP A 576 10.15 -4.51 -7.32
N VAL A 577 8.95 -4.45 -6.75
CA VAL A 577 7.78 -5.16 -7.30
C VAL A 577 7.23 -4.50 -8.58
N TRP A 578 7.60 -3.22 -8.85
CA TRP A 578 7.02 -2.44 -9.96
C TRP A 578 8.05 -1.77 -10.89
N GLY A 579 9.33 -2.07 -10.75
CA GLY A 579 10.42 -1.45 -11.52
C GLY A 579 11.03 -2.38 -12.56
N GLU A 580 10.81 -2.07 -13.80
CA GLU A 580 11.21 -2.50 -15.14
C GLU A 580 10.19 -3.29 -15.93
#